data_97bf3fea7d87d6f39c7c0730af208764
#
_entry.id   97bf3fea7d87d6f39c7c0730af208764
#
_cell.length_a   1.000
_cell.length_b   1.000
_cell.length_c   1.000
_cell.angle_alpha   90.00
_cell.angle_beta   90.00
_cell.angle_gamma   90.00
#
_symmetry.space_group_name_H-M   'P 1'
#
loop_
_entity.id
_entity.type
_entity.pdbx_description
1 polymer ?
#
loop_
_entity_poly.entity_id
_entity_poly.type
_entity_poly.pdbx_seq_one_letter_code
_entity_poly.pdbx_strand_id
1 'polypeptide(L)'
;MRLLSFLMKNSFLGKQVDFYSRFSPSPLSMKQFLDFGSENACERTSFVFLRQELPVRLANIMKEINLLPDNLLKTPSVQLVQSWYLQSLKEILDFKDQSAENEKVIYDFTDAVIKIRNRHNDVIPTMAQGVVEYKECYGTDPVSSQNVQYFLDRFYMSRISIRMLLNQHTLLFGGKVNPAHPKQIGSIDPNCNVVEVIKDAYENASRLCDLYYMNSPELKLEEFNAKEREKPTTVVYVPSHLYHMVFELFKNAMRATVEFHGDALTLPAIKVSVALGNEDLTVKISDRGGGVPLRKIDRLFTYTYSTAPRPCMETSRATPLVRIVEYDRNAVLSLWFETGTEIGIAQ
;
A
#
# COMPACT_ATOMS: atom_id res chain seq x y z
N MET A 1 16.99 25.15 -13.60
CA MET A 1 16.59 23.96 -12.86
C MET A 1 17.58 23.53 -11.78
N ARG A 2 18.87 23.45 -12.02
CA ARG A 2 19.87 23.41 -10.92
C ARG A 2 19.65 24.55 -9.91
N LEU A 3 19.12 25.69 -10.38
CA LEU A 3 18.79 26.86 -9.54
C LEU A 3 17.60 26.60 -8.58
N LEU A 4 16.55 25.89 -9.03
CA LEU A 4 15.39 25.54 -8.17
C LEU A 4 15.78 24.47 -7.13
N SER A 5 16.52 23.43 -7.53
CA SER A 5 17.10 22.44 -6.62
C SER A 5 18.09 23.09 -5.64
N PHE A 6 18.88 24.06 -6.10
CA PHE A 6 19.80 24.83 -5.27
C PHE A 6 19.07 25.80 -4.33
N LEU A 7 18.00 26.46 -4.80
CA LEU A 7 17.16 27.32 -3.96
C LEU A 7 16.37 26.52 -2.92
N MET A 8 15.91 25.33 -3.25
CA MET A 8 15.31 24.40 -2.26
C MET A 8 16.34 23.93 -1.23
N LYS A 9 17.55 23.55 -1.63
CA LYS A 9 18.63 23.17 -0.69
C LYS A 9 19.04 24.29 0.26
N ASN A 10 18.99 25.55 -0.18
CA ASN A 10 19.31 26.69 0.67
C ASN A 10 18.10 27.27 1.42
N SER A 11 16.89 26.79 1.13
CA SER A 11 15.71 27.14 1.91
C SER A 11 15.75 26.53 3.30
N PHE A 12 15.05 27.14 4.26
CA PHE A 12 14.92 26.58 5.62
C PHE A 12 14.46 25.09 5.57
N LEU A 13 13.46 24.78 4.74
CA LEU A 13 12.94 23.42 4.59
C LEU A 13 13.97 22.45 3.99
N GLY A 14 14.77 22.89 3.01
CA GLY A 14 15.84 22.07 2.45
C GLY A 14 16.88 21.66 3.51
N LYS A 15 17.26 22.60 4.39
CA LYS A 15 18.15 22.30 5.53
C LYS A 15 17.51 21.34 6.53
N GLN A 16 16.19 21.42 6.76
CA GLN A 16 15.48 20.48 7.62
C GLN A 16 15.44 19.07 7.01
N VAL A 17 15.17 18.94 5.71
CA VAL A 17 15.24 17.65 5.00
C VAL A 17 16.64 17.05 5.14
N ASP A 18 17.71 17.83 4.89
CA ASP A 18 19.08 17.36 5.03
C ASP A 18 19.44 16.97 6.48
N PHE A 19 18.89 17.66 7.45
CA PHE A 19 19.11 17.35 8.87
C PHE A 19 18.41 16.04 9.26
N TYR A 20 17.08 15.95 9.05
CA TYR A 20 16.29 14.78 9.49
C TYR A 20 16.60 13.52 8.68
N SER A 21 16.99 13.62 7.42
CA SER A 21 17.37 12.46 6.58
C SER A 21 18.70 11.80 6.99
N ARG A 22 19.42 12.33 7.96
CA ARG A 22 20.61 11.69 8.55
C ARG A 22 20.26 10.63 9.59
N PHE A 23 19.03 10.69 10.11
CA PHE A 23 18.54 9.73 11.10
C PHE A 23 17.80 8.59 10.39
N SER A 24 17.96 7.38 10.94
CA SER A 24 17.20 6.21 10.49
C SER A 24 15.83 6.18 11.16
N PRO A 25 14.76 5.83 10.44
CA PRO A 25 13.46 5.57 11.04
C PRO A 25 13.53 4.50 12.12
N SER A 26 12.78 4.67 13.21
CA SER A 26 12.70 3.67 14.27
C SER A 26 11.99 2.41 13.77
N PRO A 27 12.58 1.20 13.95
CA PRO A 27 11.88 -0.04 13.64
C PRO A 27 10.72 -0.23 14.60
N LEU A 28 9.54 -0.54 14.07
CA LEU A 28 8.32 -0.76 14.86
C LEU A 28 7.70 -2.10 14.47
N SER A 29 7.42 -2.93 15.47
CA SER A 29 6.74 -4.21 15.29
C SER A 29 5.22 -4.09 15.49
N MET A 30 4.45 -5.00 14.91
CA MET A 30 3.00 -5.11 15.14
C MET A 30 2.68 -5.24 16.63
N LYS A 31 3.51 -5.98 17.38
CA LYS A 31 3.35 -6.13 18.82
C LYS A 31 3.42 -4.78 19.54
N GLN A 32 4.38 -3.92 19.19
CA GLN A 32 4.51 -2.60 19.81
C GLN A 32 3.28 -1.71 19.54
N PHE A 33 2.71 -1.80 18.33
CA PHE A 33 1.46 -1.10 18.03
C PHE A 33 0.28 -1.61 18.86
N LEU A 34 0.17 -2.94 19.05
CA LEU A 34 -0.87 -3.54 19.87
C LEU A 34 -0.72 -3.16 21.35
N ASP A 35 0.48 -3.32 21.90
CA ASP A 35 0.77 -3.02 23.31
C ASP A 35 0.47 -1.54 23.63
N PHE A 36 0.82 -0.64 22.70
CA PHE A 36 0.51 0.77 22.84
C PHE A 36 -0.99 1.06 22.74
N GLY A 37 -1.70 0.44 21.80
CA GLY A 37 -3.11 0.76 21.54
C GLY A 37 -4.10 0.05 22.45
N SER A 38 -3.72 -1.04 23.13
CA SER A 38 -4.62 -1.82 24.00
C SER A 38 -4.78 -1.22 25.39
N GLU A 39 -3.68 -1.10 26.15
CA GLU A 39 -3.73 -0.72 27.57
C GLU A 39 -3.13 0.67 27.84
N ASN A 40 -2.22 1.11 27.00
CA ASN A 40 -1.42 2.32 27.18
C ASN A 40 -1.73 3.42 26.17
N ALA A 41 -2.90 3.34 25.51
CA ALA A 41 -3.29 4.32 24.49
C ALA A 41 -3.38 5.72 25.12
N CYS A 42 -2.34 6.53 24.93
CA CYS A 42 -2.26 7.90 25.39
C CYS A 42 -1.93 8.83 24.21
N GLU A 43 -2.86 9.74 23.89
CA GLU A 43 -2.70 10.67 22.79
C GLU A 43 -1.45 11.55 22.95
N ARG A 44 -1.16 11.96 24.19
CA ARG A 44 0.05 12.73 24.54
C ARG A 44 1.33 11.97 24.18
N THR A 45 1.42 10.69 24.56
CA THR A 45 2.59 9.84 24.26
C THR A 45 2.74 9.65 22.75
N SER A 46 1.63 9.42 22.06
CA SER A 46 1.60 9.32 20.59
C SER A 46 2.06 10.63 19.93
N PHE A 47 1.59 11.78 20.40
CA PHE A 47 2.02 13.09 19.95
C PHE A 47 3.54 13.28 20.09
N VAL A 48 4.09 12.99 21.28
CA VAL A 48 5.53 13.14 21.53
C VAL A 48 6.37 12.26 20.62
N PHE A 49 5.93 11.02 20.40
CA PHE A 49 6.61 10.09 19.50
C PHE A 49 6.50 10.55 18.04
N LEU A 50 5.30 10.80 17.53
CA LEU A 50 5.07 11.13 16.13
C LEU A 50 5.71 12.47 15.73
N ARG A 51 5.70 13.45 16.59
CA ARG A 51 6.36 14.74 16.38
C ARG A 51 7.87 14.61 16.11
N GLN A 52 8.51 13.56 16.63
CA GLN A 52 9.93 13.25 16.40
C GLN A 52 10.13 12.31 15.22
N GLU A 53 9.30 11.29 15.09
CA GLU A 53 9.46 10.21 14.11
C GLU A 53 9.01 10.62 12.70
N LEU A 54 7.88 11.34 12.57
CA LEU A 54 7.37 11.73 11.26
C LEU A 54 8.33 12.62 10.45
N PRO A 55 9.00 13.63 11.02
CA PRO A 55 9.99 14.41 10.28
C PRO A 55 11.13 13.56 9.72
N VAL A 56 11.59 12.54 10.47
CA VAL A 56 12.63 11.62 10.02
C VAL A 56 12.14 10.81 8.81
N ARG A 57 10.96 10.21 8.89
CA ARG A 57 10.39 9.41 7.81
C ARG A 57 10.07 10.24 6.57
N LEU A 58 9.47 11.42 6.76
CA LEU A 58 9.15 12.34 5.65
C LEU A 58 10.42 12.88 4.98
N ALA A 59 11.46 13.18 5.73
CA ALA A 59 12.74 13.64 5.16
C ALA A 59 13.46 12.52 4.41
N ASN A 60 13.44 11.28 4.92
CA ASN A 60 14.05 10.15 4.24
C ASN A 60 13.36 9.85 2.90
N ILE A 61 12.01 9.82 2.86
CA ILE A 61 11.29 9.59 1.60
C ILE A 61 11.51 10.72 0.59
N MET A 62 11.62 11.97 1.05
CA MET A 62 11.96 13.11 0.17
C MET A 62 13.37 13.02 -0.39
N LYS A 63 14.31 12.51 0.39
CA LYS A 63 15.68 12.25 -0.09
C LYS A 63 15.69 11.16 -1.17
N GLU A 64 14.91 10.10 -0.99
CA GLU A 64 14.76 9.06 -2.02
C GLU A 64 14.15 9.66 -3.32
N ILE A 65 13.10 10.47 -3.23
CA ILE A 65 12.53 11.17 -4.40
C ILE A 65 13.59 12.00 -5.11
N ASN A 66 14.46 12.71 -4.38
CA ASN A 66 15.51 13.54 -4.95
C ASN A 66 16.64 12.75 -5.63
N LEU A 67 16.72 11.43 -5.42
CA LEU A 67 17.66 10.55 -6.11
C LEU A 67 17.15 10.05 -7.47
N LEU A 68 15.90 10.33 -7.82
CA LEU A 68 15.35 10.02 -9.12
C LEU A 68 16.11 10.72 -10.27
N PRO A 69 16.11 10.12 -11.47
CA PRO A 69 16.65 10.77 -12.65
C PRO A 69 16.02 12.16 -12.88
N ASP A 70 16.85 13.14 -13.25
CA ASP A 70 16.41 14.54 -13.43
C ASP A 70 15.16 14.68 -14.32
N ASN A 71 15.03 13.84 -15.35
CA ASN A 71 13.91 13.89 -16.27
C ASN A 71 12.61 13.39 -15.65
N LEU A 72 12.68 12.40 -14.75
CA LEU A 72 11.52 11.89 -14.01
C LEU A 72 11.11 12.91 -12.91
N LEU A 73 12.06 13.53 -12.22
CA LEU A 73 11.80 14.62 -11.27
C LEU A 73 11.11 15.83 -11.90
N LYS A 74 11.25 16.02 -13.21
CA LYS A 74 10.64 17.13 -13.95
C LYS A 74 9.20 16.89 -14.34
N THR A 75 8.72 15.68 -14.24
CA THR A 75 7.33 15.38 -14.59
C THR A 75 6.38 16.10 -13.62
N PRO A 76 5.28 16.65 -14.11
CA PRO A 76 4.32 17.39 -13.27
C PRO A 76 3.79 16.54 -12.10
N SER A 77 3.51 15.27 -12.35
CA SER A 77 2.96 14.37 -11.34
C SER A 77 3.96 14.07 -10.21
N VAL A 78 5.25 13.84 -10.52
CA VAL A 78 6.28 13.63 -9.48
C VAL A 78 6.51 14.92 -8.67
N GLN A 79 6.51 16.09 -9.32
CA GLN A 79 6.61 17.36 -8.62
C GLN A 79 5.44 17.61 -7.67
N LEU A 80 4.24 17.20 -8.06
CA LEU A 80 3.05 17.29 -7.22
C LEU A 80 3.20 16.40 -5.96
N VAL A 81 3.62 15.15 -6.13
CA VAL A 81 3.91 14.25 -4.99
C VAL A 81 4.98 14.86 -4.08
N GLN A 82 6.07 15.37 -4.63
CA GLN A 82 7.13 16.02 -3.87
C GLN A 82 6.60 17.22 -3.06
N SER A 83 5.72 18.02 -3.64
CA SER A 83 5.10 19.15 -2.97
C SER A 83 4.24 18.71 -1.77
N TRP A 84 3.49 17.61 -1.88
CA TRP A 84 2.67 17.07 -0.79
C TRP A 84 3.51 16.61 0.40
N TYR A 85 4.64 15.93 0.14
CA TYR A 85 5.56 15.52 1.21
C TYR A 85 6.24 16.70 1.88
N LEU A 86 6.65 17.70 1.08
CA LEU A 86 7.26 18.94 1.60
C LEU A 86 6.31 19.73 2.49
N GLN A 87 5.05 19.89 2.05
CA GLN A 87 4.00 20.54 2.83
C GLN A 87 3.73 19.78 4.13
N SER A 88 3.65 18.44 4.08
CA SER A 88 3.43 17.60 5.26
C SER A 88 4.57 17.70 6.26
N LEU A 89 5.82 17.73 5.78
CA LEU A 89 6.99 17.96 6.66
C LEU A 89 6.90 19.31 7.35
N LYS A 90 6.56 20.37 6.62
CA LYS A 90 6.42 21.72 7.17
C LYS A 90 5.38 21.74 8.30
N GLU A 91 4.18 21.19 8.04
CA GLU A 91 3.07 21.19 9.00
C GLU A 91 3.44 20.41 10.29
N ILE A 92 4.17 19.30 10.19
CA ILE A 92 4.64 18.57 11.39
C ILE A 92 5.72 19.35 12.13
N LEU A 93 6.63 20.05 11.44
CA LEU A 93 7.68 20.86 12.06
C LEU A 93 7.13 22.05 12.85
N ASP A 94 5.93 22.56 12.50
CA ASP A 94 5.27 23.63 13.25
C ASP A 94 4.93 23.22 14.71
N PHE A 95 4.89 21.91 15.01
CA PHE A 95 4.66 21.37 16.34
C PHE A 95 5.94 21.04 17.11
N LYS A 96 7.13 21.22 16.52
CA LYS A 96 8.41 20.75 17.07
C LYS A 96 8.67 21.22 18.51
N ASP A 97 8.43 22.50 18.77
CA ASP A 97 8.76 23.13 20.06
C ASP A 97 7.51 23.34 20.95
N GLN A 98 6.35 22.77 20.56
CA GLN A 98 5.11 22.94 21.29
C GLN A 98 5.02 21.96 22.46
N SER A 99 4.40 22.40 23.57
CA SER A 99 4.26 21.59 24.79
C SER A 99 3.18 20.51 24.62
N ALA A 100 3.52 19.27 24.99
CA ALA A 100 2.59 18.15 25.06
C ALA A 100 1.55 18.27 26.21
N GLU A 101 1.67 19.27 27.09
CA GLU A 101 0.72 19.47 28.20
C GLU A 101 -0.50 20.29 27.78
N ASN A 102 -0.42 20.96 26.64
CA ASN A 102 -1.51 21.75 26.11
C ASN A 102 -2.44 20.87 25.26
N GLU A 103 -3.62 20.57 25.75
CA GLU A 103 -4.63 19.74 25.06
C GLU A 103 -5.02 20.30 23.69
N LYS A 104 -5.06 21.63 23.54
CA LYS A 104 -5.34 22.26 22.25
C LYS A 104 -4.26 21.91 21.21
N VAL A 105 -2.98 21.88 21.60
CA VAL A 105 -1.86 21.53 20.72
C VAL A 105 -1.99 20.08 20.27
N ILE A 106 -2.37 19.16 21.14
CA ILE A 106 -2.58 17.75 20.84
C ILE A 106 -3.73 17.60 19.83
N TYR A 107 -4.85 18.28 20.08
CA TYR A 107 -5.99 18.28 19.15
C TYR A 107 -5.61 18.85 17.77
N ASP A 108 -4.94 20.01 17.72
CA ASP A 108 -4.51 20.65 16.49
C ASP A 108 -3.53 19.74 15.70
N PHE A 109 -2.67 18.99 16.42
CA PHE A 109 -1.76 18.01 15.82
C PHE A 109 -2.52 16.83 15.22
N THR A 110 -3.49 16.27 15.94
CA THR A 110 -4.33 15.17 15.42
C THR A 110 -5.09 15.58 14.18
N ASP A 111 -5.62 16.82 14.13
CA ASP A 111 -6.26 17.37 12.93
C ASP A 111 -5.26 17.55 11.76
N ALA A 112 -4.05 18.01 12.05
CA ALA A 112 -2.97 18.11 11.04
C ALA A 112 -2.60 16.71 10.48
N VAL A 113 -2.48 15.71 11.34
CA VAL A 113 -2.20 14.31 10.93
C VAL A 113 -3.32 13.75 10.04
N ILE A 114 -4.59 14.04 10.36
CA ILE A 114 -5.74 13.68 9.51
C ILE A 114 -5.64 14.34 8.13
N LYS A 115 -5.32 15.63 8.07
CA LYS A 115 -5.14 16.36 6.80
C LYS A 115 -3.99 15.78 5.96
N ILE A 116 -2.86 15.47 6.59
CA ILE A 116 -1.71 14.85 5.94
C ILE A 116 -2.09 13.47 5.39
N ARG A 117 -2.75 12.62 6.19
CA ARG A 117 -3.22 11.32 5.76
C ARG A 117 -4.11 11.41 4.51
N ASN A 118 -5.06 12.34 4.50
CA ASN A 118 -5.99 12.54 3.39
C ASN A 118 -5.27 13.06 2.13
N ARG A 119 -4.34 14.00 2.27
CA ARG A 119 -3.50 14.52 1.17
C ARG A 119 -2.70 13.40 0.50
N HIS A 120 -2.26 12.43 1.28
CA HIS A 120 -1.46 11.32 0.76
C HIS A 120 -2.29 10.17 0.14
N ASN A 121 -3.62 10.30 0.00
CA ASN A 121 -4.44 9.24 -0.61
C ASN A 121 -4.03 8.99 -2.07
N ASP A 122 -3.81 10.05 -2.84
CA ASP A 122 -3.56 9.96 -4.28
C ASP A 122 -2.07 9.86 -4.65
N VAL A 123 -1.18 9.61 -3.67
CA VAL A 123 0.27 9.53 -3.92
C VAL A 123 0.61 8.39 -4.89
N ILE A 124 -0.01 7.21 -4.75
CA ILE A 124 0.27 6.05 -5.63
C ILE A 124 -0.14 6.34 -7.08
N PRO A 125 -1.40 6.70 -7.37
CA PRO A 125 -1.81 6.97 -8.74
C PRO A 125 -1.03 8.14 -9.37
N THR A 126 -0.73 9.18 -8.60
CA THR A 126 0.02 10.34 -9.10
C THR A 126 1.48 9.98 -9.39
N MET A 127 2.13 9.17 -8.55
CA MET A 127 3.49 8.70 -8.82
C MET A 127 3.53 7.79 -10.05
N ALA A 128 2.55 6.87 -10.19
CA ALA A 128 2.43 6.03 -11.38
C ALA A 128 2.25 6.86 -12.65
N GLN A 129 1.40 7.89 -12.61
CA GLN A 129 1.22 8.83 -13.71
C GLN A 129 2.53 9.54 -14.09
N GLY A 130 3.34 9.95 -13.11
CA GLY A 130 4.65 10.54 -13.36
C GLY A 130 5.62 9.59 -14.09
N VAL A 131 5.57 8.28 -13.80
CA VAL A 131 6.35 7.28 -14.53
C VAL A 131 5.84 7.10 -15.97
N VAL A 132 4.53 7.18 -16.19
CA VAL A 132 3.94 7.15 -17.55
C VAL A 132 4.38 8.38 -18.34
N GLU A 133 4.24 9.58 -17.78
CA GLU A 133 4.69 10.85 -18.38
C GLU A 133 6.17 10.80 -18.78
N TYR A 134 7.03 10.24 -17.89
CA TYR A 134 8.44 10.05 -18.19
C TYR A 134 8.67 9.12 -19.39
N LYS A 135 7.97 7.97 -19.45
CA LYS A 135 8.11 7.01 -20.54
C LYS A 135 7.63 7.54 -21.88
N GLU A 136 6.54 8.32 -21.88
CA GLU A 136 6.00 8.94 -23.08
C GLU A 136 6.95 10.00 -23.66
N CYS A 137 7.62 10.77 -22.79
CA CYS A 137 8.54 11.84 -23.21
C CYS A 137 9.93 11.34 -23.58
N TYR A 138 10.45 10.34 -22.88
CA TYR A 138 11.87 9.95 -22.97
C TYR A 138 12.08 8.50 -23.41
N GLY A 139 11.01 7.73 -23.58
CA GLY A 139 11.08 6.31 -23.92
C GLY A 139 11.50 5.42 -22.72
N THR A 140 11.77 4.15 -23.03
CA THR A 140 12.18 3.15 -22.03
C THR A 140 13.62 2.73 -22.28
N ASP A 141 14.53 3.21 -21.43
CA ASP A 141 15.89 2.69 -21.32
C ASP A 141 15.95 1.62 -20.22
N PRO A 142 16.59 0.45 -20.46
CA PRO A 142 16.66 -0.62 -19.45
C PRO A 142 17.30 -0.21 -18.13
N VAL A 143 18.37 0.58 -18.16
CA VAL A 143 19.08 1.04 -16.95
C VAL A 143 18.21 1.99 -16.14
N SER A 144 17.59 2.97 -16.81
CA SER A 144 16.67 3.90 -16.16
C SER A 144 15.43 3.17 -15.59
N SER A 145 14.92 2.16 -16.31
CA SER A 145 13.81 1.32 -15.82
C SER A 145 14.15 0.59 -14.52
N GLN A 146 15.35 0.02 -14.42
CA GLN A 146 15.80 -0.69 -13.22
C GLN A 146 15.98 0.27 -12.04
N ASN A 147 16.55 1.45 -12.27
CA ASN A 147 16.68 2.48 -11.24
C ASN A 147 15.32 2.98 -10.74
N VAL A 148 14.35 3.16 -11.64
CA VAL A 148 12.98 3.54 -11.29
C VAL A 148 12.30 2.44 -10.48
N GLN A 149 12.49 1.16 -10.86
CA GLN A 149 11.96 0.02 -10.11
C GLN A 149 12.49 0.01 -8.68
N TYR A 150 13.82 0.08 -8.51
CA TYR A 150 14.46 0.11 -7.20
C TYR A 150 13.99 1.29 -6.34
N PHE A 151 13.85 2.47 -6.94
CA PHE A 151 13.29 3.63 -6.25
C PHE A 151 11.86 3.39 -5.79
N LEU A 152 10.97 2.86 -6.67
CA LEU A 152 9.57 2.64 -6.35
C LEU A 152 9.40 1.64 -5.20
N ASP A 153 10.22 0.59 -5.15
CA ASP A 153 10.23 -0.36 -4.03
C ASP A 153 10.46 0.36 -2.70
N ARG A 154 11.52 1.16 -2.61
CA ARG A 154 11.87 1.92 -1.40
C ARG A 154 10.84 2.99 -1.06
N PHE A 155 10.35 3.69 -2.07
CA PHE A 155 9.36 4.73 -1.92
C PHE A 155 8.03 4.19 -1.35
N TYR A 156 7.53 3.10 -1.91
CA TYR A 156 6.27 2.51 -1.44
C TYR A 156 6.42 1.86 -0.06
N MET A 157 7.54 1.21 0.25
CA MET A 157 7.82 0.72 1.60
C MET A 157 7.83 1.85 2.63
N SER A 158 8.54 2.93 2.33
CA SER A 158 8.55 4.12 3.21
C SER A 158 7.15 4.71 3.37
N ARG A 159 6.36 4.76 2.28
CA ARG A 159 4.98 5.24 2.31
C ARG A 159 4.09 4.37 3.20
N ILE A 160 4.18 3.04 3.11
CA ILE A 160 3.40 2.12 3.96
C ILE A 160 3.71 2.39 5.42
N SER A 161 4.98 2.52 5.78
CA SER A 161 5.39 2.75 7.16
C SER A 161 4.87 4.10 7.70
N ILE A 162 4.89 5.16 6.89
CA ILE A 162 4.30 6.47 7.24
C ILE A 162 2.79 6.33 7.42
N ARG A 163 2.09 5.69 6.46
CA ARG A 163 0.64 5.49 6.51
C ARG A 163 0.21 4.69 7.73
N MET A 164 0.98 3.67 8.09
CA MET A 164 0.69 2.86 9.29
C MET A 164 0.67 3.73 10.55
N LEU A 165 1.66 4.60 10.74
CA LEU A 165 1.72 5.54 11.86
C LEU A 165 0.56 6.55 11.85
N LEU A 166 0.31 7.17 10.69
CA LEU A 166 -0.78 8.14 10.54
C LEU A 166 -2.15 7.48 10.82
N ASN A 167 -2.37 6.27 10.29
CA ASN A 167 -3.62 5.53 10.50
C ASN A 167 -3.81 5.15 11.96
N GLN A 168 -2.79 4.61 12.62
CA GLN A 168 -2.89 4.23 14.04
C GLN A 168 -3.26 5.44 14.90
N HIS A 169 -2.55 6.56 14.75
CA HIS A 169 -2.87 7.77 15.51
C HIS A 169 -4.29 8.28 15.24
N THR A 170 -4.67 8.38 13.97
CA THR A 170 -5.99 8.93 13.59
C THR A 170 -7.16 8.02 13.95
N LEU A 171 -6.96 6.70 13.97
CA LEU A 171 -8.02 5.75 14.33
C LEU A 171 -8.17 5.61 15.85
N LEU A 172 -7.07 5.74 16.60
CA LEU A 172 -7.12 5.68 18.07
C LEU A 172 -7.64 6.99 18.69
N PHE A 173 -7.26 8.15 18.12
CA PHE A 173 -7.51 9.46 18.78
C PHE A 173 -8.36 10.43 17.95
N GLY A 174 -8.61 10.15 16.68
CA GLY A 174 -9.41 11.02 15.78
C GLY A 174 -10.92 10.97 15.99
N GLY A 175 -11.43 10.39 17.06
CA GLY A 175 -12.84 10.41 17.48
C GLY A 175 -13.80 9.56 16.64
N LYS A 176 -13.34 8.83 15.63
CA LYS A 176 -14.15 7.93 14.79
C LYS A 176 -13.83 6.48 15.12
N VAL A 177 -14.42 5.95 16.18
CA VAL A 177 -14.42 4.50 16.41
C VAL A 177 -15.24 3.85 15.30
N ASN A 178 -14.68 2.85 14.61
CA ASN A 178 -15.42 2.07 13.63
C ASN A 178 -16.37 1.10 14.35
N PRO A 179 -17.69 1.34 14.35
CA PRO A 179 -18.64 0.51 15.08
C PRO A 179 -18.72 -0.92 14.49
N ALA A 180 -18.32 -1.13 13.25
CA ALA A 180 -18.34 -2.44 12.60
C ALA A 180 -17.23 -3.38 13.13
N HIS A 181 -16.16 -2.83 13.69
CA HIS A 181 -15.01 -3.61 14.16
C HIS A 181 -14.51 -3.12 15.54
N PRO A 182 -15.32 -3.34 16.61
CA PRO A 182 -15.01 -2.79 17.94
C PRO A 182 -13.79 -3.42 18.61
N LYS A 183 -13.29 -4.55 18.08
CA LYS A 183 -12.12 -5.26 18.61
C LYS A 183 -10.80 -4.84 17.95
N GLN A 184 -10.86 -4.01 16.92
CA GLN A 184 -9.65 -3.50 16.25
C GLN A 184 -8.95 -2.46 17.10
N ILE A 185 -7.64 -2.54 17.15
CA ILE A 185 -6.75 -1.57 17.80
C ILE A 185 -6.16 -0.68 16.70
N GLY A 186 -6.81 0.44 16.45
CA GLY A 186 -6.51 1.26 15.29
C GLY A 186 -6.84 0.52 13.98
N SER A 187 -5.84 0.23 13.17
CA SER A 187 -5.99 -0.55 11.91
C SER A 187 -5.70 -2.05 12.08
N ILE A 188 -5.23 -2.48 13.26
CA ILE A 188 -4.80 -3.86 13.52
C ILE A 188 -5.92 -4.62 14.22
N ASP A 189 -6.21 -5.81 13.70
CA ASP A 189 -7.09 -6.76 14.37
C ASP A 189 -6.23 -7.85 15.04
N PRO A 190 -6.27 -7.96 16.39
CA PRO A 190 -5.53 -9.01 17.10
C PRO A 190 -6.03 -10.43 16.80
N ASN A 191 -7.23 -10.57 16.26
CA ASN A 191 -7.86 -11.85 15.92
C ASN A 191 -8.41 -11.83 14.48
N CYS A 192 -7.66 -11.32 13.53
CA CYS A 192 -8.04 -11.24 12.13
C CYS A 192 -8.34 -12.63 11.57
N ASN A 193 -9.59 -12.91 11.25
CA ASN A 193 -10.02 -14.15 10.60
C ASN A 193 -9.65 -14.11 9.11
N VAL A 194 -8.61 -14.85 8.75
CA VAL A 194 -8.05 -14.87 7.40
C VAL A 194 -9.07 -15.35 6.36
N VAL A 195 -9.84 -16.38 6.70
CA VAL A 195 -10.83 -17.00 5.80
C VAL A 195 -11.98 -16.05 5.51
N GLU A 196 -12.46 -15.30 6.51
CA GLU A 196 -13.50 -14.29 6.31
C GLU A 196 -13.04 -13.16 5.40
N VAL A 197 -11.83 -12.64 5.60
CA VAL A 197 -11.26 -11.61 4.75
C VAL A 197 -11.10 -12.10 3.30
N ILE A 198 -10.68 -13.36 3.10
CA ILE A 198 -10.55 -13.96 1.77
C ILE A 198 -11.91 -14.09 1.10
N LYS A 199 -12.95 -14.53 1.81
CA LYS A 199 -14.31 -14.65 1.27
C LYS A 199 -14.88 -13.29 0.85
N ASP A 200 -14.73 -12.27 1.69
CA ASP A 200 -15.18 -10.92 1.38
C ASP A 200 -14.47 -10.35 0.14
N ALA A 201 -13.16 -10.53 0.06
CA ALA A 201 -12.38 -10.12 -1.11
C ALA A 201 -12.81 -10.88 -2.39
N TYR A 202 -13.06 -12.19 -2.29
CA TYR A 202 -13.56 -12.97 -3.41
C TYR A 202 -14.93 -12.49 -3.88
N GLU A 203 -15.89 -12.29 -2.97
CA GLU A 203 -17.23 -11.83 -3.32
C GLU A 203 -17.20 -10.51 -4.08
N ASN A 204 -16.38 -9.56 -3.62
CA ASN A 204 -16.26 -8.27 -4.29
C ASN A 204 -15.56 -8.38 -5.65
N ALA A 205 -14.54 -9.24 -5.77
CA ALA A 205 -13.87 -9.51 -7.04
C ALA A 205 -14.80 -10.24 -8.04
N SER A 206 -15.61 -11.20 -7.55
CA SER A 206 -16.60 -11.93 -8.35
C SER A 206 -17.66 -11.00 -8.90
N ARG A 207 -18.25 -10.13 -8.06
CA ARG A 207 -19.22 -9.10 -8.53
C ARG A 207 -18.62 -8.20 -9.61
N LEU A 208 -17.37 -7.84 -9.46
CA LEU A 208 -16.66 -7.03 -10.44
C LEU A 208 -16.43 -7.82 -11.75
N CYS A 209 -16.07 -9.10 -11.67
CA CYS A 209 -15.91 -9.99 -12.81
C CYS A 209 -17.23 -10.19 -13.56
N ASP A 210 -18.33 -10.44 -12.85
CA ASP A 210 -19.68 -10.57 -13.43
C ASP A 210 -20.14 -9.29 -14.15
N LEU A 211 -19.76 -8.12 -13.61
CA LEU A 211 -20.10 -6.84 -14.25
C LEU A 211 -19.41 -6.68 -15.61
N TYR A 212 -18.21 -7.25 -15.79
CA TYR A 212 -17.43 -7.09 -17.03
C TYR A 212 -17.56 -8.23 -18.01
N TYR A 213 -17.62 -9.46 -17.49
CA TYR A 213 -17.58 -10.67 -18.32
C TYR A 213 -18.91 -11.43 -18.27
N MET A 214 -19.89 -10.98 -17.46
CA MET A 214 -21.20 -11.65 -17.23
C MET A 214 -21.04 -13.10 -16.73
N ASN A 215 -19.87 -13.45 -16.21
CA ASN A 215 -19.55 -14.76 -15.67
C ASN A 215 -18.34 -14.65 -14.74
N SER A 216 -18.32 -15.45 -13.66
CA SER A 216 -17.18 -15.52 -12.74
C SER A 216 -16.91 -16.96 -12.27
N PRO A 217 -15.65 -17.34 -12.06
CA PRO A 217 -15.30 -18.66 -11.55
C PRO A 217 -15.71 -18.81 -10.08
N GLU A 218 -16.22 -19.99 -9.70
CA GLU A 218 -16.53 -20.33 -8.30
C GLU A 218 -15.29 -20.38 -7.41
N LEU A 219 -15.47 -20.19 -6.10
CA LEU A 219 -14.42 -20.36 -5.08
C LEU A 219 -14.47 -21.76 -4.47
N LYS A 220 -13.33 -22.44 -4.44
CA LYS A 220 -13.10 -23.63 -3.60
C LYS A 220 -12.05 -23.30 -2.56
N LEU A 221 -12.47 -23.19 -1.29
CA LEU A 221 -11.60 -22.81 -0.19
C LEU A 221 -11.39 -24.00 0.75
N GLU A 222 -10.12 -24.27 1.04
CA GLU A 222 -9.67 -25.28 2.00
C GLU A 222 -8.90 -24.58 3.11
N GLU A 223 -9.22 -24.92 4.36
CA GLU A 223 -8.57 -24.35 5.54
C GLU A 223 -7.86 -25.45 6.32
N PHE A 224 -6.62 -25.21 6.70
CA PHE A 224 -5.82 -26.08 7.53
C PHE A 224 -5.16 -25.28 8.64
N ASN A 225 -5.52 -25.60 9.89
CA ASN A 225 -4.91 -25.00 11.09
C ASN A 225 -4.13 -26.06 11.85
N ALA A 226 -2.79 -25.98 11.79
CA ALA A 226 -1.91 -26.94 12.45
C ALA A 226 -1.89 -26.79 13.98
N LYS A 227 -2.21 -25.57 14.48
CA LYS A 227 -2.23 -25.29 15.93
C LYS A 227 -3.47 -25.84 16.58
N GLU A 228 -4.65 -25.60 15.95
CA GLU A 228 -5.94 -25.97 16.51
C GLU A 228 -6.91 -26.32 15.37
N ARG A 229 -7.04 -27.64 15.06
CA ARG A 229 -7.75 -28.15 13.88
C ARG A 229 -9.21 -27.71 13.75
N GLU A 230 -9.87 -27.41 14.87
CA GLU A 230 -11.31 -27.05 14.90
C GLU A 230 -11.55 -25.54 15.02
N LYS A 231 -10.49 -24.74 15.19
CA LYS A 231 -10.61 -23.29 15.30
C LYS A 231 -10.30 -22.59 13.99
N PRO A 232 -10.97 -21.48 13.70
CA PRO A 232 -10.69 -20.68 12.52
C PRO A 232 -9.26 -20.16 12.54
N THR A 233 -8.70 -19.97 11.36
CA THR A 233 -7.37 -19.41 11.17
C THR A 233 -7.38 -17.93 11.48
N THR A 234 -6.90 -17.56 12.67
CA THR A 234 -6.78 -16.17 13.10
C THR A 234 -5.33 -15.79 13.30
N VAL A 235 -4.98 -14.56 12.89
CA VAL A 235 -3.65 -13.98 13.04
C VAL A 235 -3.76 -12.51 13.48
N VAL A 236 -2.70 -11.99 14.08
CA VAL A 236 -2.57 -10.55 14.31
C VAL A 236 -2.21 -9.90 12.99
N TYR A 237 -3.12 -9.16 12.41
CA TYR A 237 -2.84 -8.51 11.12
C TYR A 237 -3.69 -7.25 10.88
N VAL A 238 -3.41 -6.52 9.79
CA VAL A 238 -4.24 -5.43 9.29
C VAL A 238 -5.21 -5.98 8.23
N PRO A 239 -6.51 -6.17 8.56
CA PRO A 239 -7.46 -6.84 7.65
C PRO A 239 -7.56 -6.17 6.27
N SER A 240 -7.49 -4.83 6.23
CA SER A 240 -7.55 -4.08 4.98
C SER A 240 -6.34 -4.34 4.06
N HIS A 241 -5.17 -4.62 4.60
CA HIS A 241 -3.99 -5.00 3.82
C HIS A 241 -4.15 -6.40 3.23
N LEU A 242 -4.56 -7.38 4.05
CA LEU A 242 -4.84 -8.72 3.57
C LEU A 242 -5.93 -8.72 2.49
N TYR A 243 -7.04 -8.02 2.75
CA TYR A 243 -8.13 -7.85 1.80
C TYR A 243 -7.62 -7.35 0.45
N HIS A 244 -6.84 -6.27 0.46
CA HIS A 244 -6.34 -5.65 -0.76
C HIS A 244 -5.44 -6.60 -1.56
N MET A 245 -4.52 -7.31 -0.89
CA MET A 245 -3.66 -8.30 -1.54
C MET A 245 -4.46 -9.41 -2.23
N VAL A 246 -5.36 -10.06 -1.50
CA VAL A 246 -6.11 -11.19 -2.05
C VAL A 246 -7.14 -10.73 -3.09
N PHE A 247 -7.71 -9.53 -2.95
CA PHE A 247 -8.61 -8.93 -3.93
C PHE A 247 -7.92 -8.72 -5.29
N GLU A 248 -6.69 -8.19 -5.29
CA GLU A 248 -5.90 -8.02 -6.52
C GLU A 248 -5.55 -9.38 -7.17
N LEU A 249 -5.18 -10.37 -6.35
CA LEU A 249 -4.90 -11.72 -6.85
C LEU A 249 -6.16 -12.36 -7.42
N PHE A 250 -7.33 -12.21 -6.79
CA PHE A 250 -8.59 -12.70 -7.33
C PHE A 250 -8.96 -12.03 -8.66
N LYS A 251 -8.83 -10.73 -8.78
CA LYS A 251 -9.07 -10.04 -10.06
C LYS A 251 -8.20 -10.60 -11.18
N ASN A 252 -6.92 -10.84 -10.89
CA ASN A 252 -6.00 -11.41 -11.88
C ASN A 252 -6.37 -12.85 -12.24
N ALA A 253 -6.66 -13.70 -11.25
CA ALA A 253 -7.04 -15.09 -11.45
C ALA A 253 -8.38 -15.23 -12.21
N MET A 254 -9.39 -14.45 -11.83
CA MET A 254 -10.70 -14.44 -12.48
C MET A 254 -10.59 -13.99 -13.95
N ARG A 255 -9.89 -12.87 -14.19
CA ARG A 255 -9.64 -12.38 -15.52
C ARG A 255 -8.93 -13.41 -16.41
N ALA A 256 -7.85 -13.99 -15.91
CA ALA A 256 -7.08 -14.99 -16.64
C ALA A 256 -7.95 -16.22 -16.97
N THR A 257 -8.76 -16.69 -16.01
CA THR A 257 -9.66 -17.84 -16.20
C THR A 257 -10.73 -17.55 -17.25
N VAL A 258 -11.39 -16.39 -17.17
CA VAL A 258 -12.44 -16.03 -18.14
C VAL A 258 -11.85 -15.82 -19.54
N GLU A 259 -10.75 -15.07 -19.66
CA GLU A 259 -10.11 -14.81 -20.97
C GLU A 259 -9.57 -16.09 -21.62
N PHE A 260 -9.10 -17.07 -20.83
CA PHE A 260 -8.58 -18.34 -21.34
C PHE A 260 -9.68 -19.30 -21.80
N HIS A 261 -10.81 -19.35 -21.09
CA HIS A 261 -11.91 -20.28 -21.39
C HIS A 261 -12.98 -19.69 -22.34
N GLY A 262 -12.92 -18.37 -22.60
CA GLY A 262 -13.83 -17.68 -23.52
C GLY A 262 -15.31 -17.87 -23.15
N ASP A 263 -16.13 -18.29 -24.13
CA ASP A 263 -17.59 -18.44 -23.99
C ASP A 263 -18.04 -19.72 -23.26
N ALA A 264 -17.16 -20.35 -22.48
CA ALA A 264 -17.53 -21.56 -21.73
C ALA A 264 -18.64 -21.23 -20.71
N LEU A 265 -19.72 -22.02 -20.73
CA LEU A 265 -20.86 -21.87 -19.79
C LEU A 265 -20.45 -22.11 -18.33
N THR A 266 -19.46 -22.97 -18.11
CA THR A 266 -18.93 -23.27 -16.77
C THR A 266 -17.44 -23.03 -16.73
N LEU A 267 -17.00 -22.16 -15.81
CA LEU A 267 -15.61 -21.86 -15.59
C LEU A 267 -15.01 -22.79 -14.52
N PRO A 268 -13.75 -23.19 -14.65
CA PRO A 268 -13.08 -23.92 -13.58
C PRO A 268 -12.93 -23.04 -12.33
N ALA A 269 -13.20 -23.64 -11.15
CA ALA A 269 -13.15 -22.93 -9.89
C ALA A 269 -11.73 -22.46 -9.54
N ILE A 270 -11.63 -21.28 -8.94
CA ILE A 270 -10.43 -20.81 -8.27
C ILE A 270 -10.28 -21.55 -6.95
N LYS A 271 -9.13 -22.18 -6.74
CA LYS A 271 -8.83 -22.91 -5.50
C LYS A 271 -7.99 -22.05 -4.59
N VAL A 272 -8.40 -21.92 -3.33
CA VAL A 272 -7.66 -21.24 -2.28
C VAL A 272 -7.40 -22.21 -1.15
N SER A 273 -6.14 -22.36 -0.75
CA SER A 273 -5.73 -23.13 0.41
C SER A 273 -5.10 -22.18 1.42
N VAL A 274 -5.65 -22.16 2.63
CA VAL A 274 -5.14 -21.40 3.78
C VAL A 274 -4.54 -22.37 4.76
N ALA A 275 -3.25 -22.24 5.06
CA ALA A 275 -2.55 -23.09 5.99
C ALA A 275 -1.86 -22.26 7.07
N LEU A 276 -2.26 -22.44 8.32
CA LEU A 276 -1.59 -21.86 9.49
C LEU A 276 -0.66 -22.91 10.08
N GLY A 277 0.65 -22.70 9.91
CA GLY A 277 1.71 -23.46 10.57
C GLY A 277 1.96 -23.00 12.00
N ASN A 278 3.03 -23.49 12.60
CA ASN A 278 3.43 -23.06 13.95
C ASN A 278 3.97 -21.62 13.97
N GLU A 279 4.65 -21.19 12.92
CA GLU A 279 5.33 -19.92 12.83
C GLU A 279 4.86 -19.06 11.66
N ASP A 280 4.24 -19.67 10.64
CA ASP A 280 3.86 -19.02 9.38
C ASP A 280 2.39 -19.21 9.02
N LEU A 281 1.89 -18.33 8.17
CA LEU A 281 0.60 -18.40 7.49
C LEU A 281 0.85 -18.43 5.99
N THR A 282 0.34 -19.45 5.31
CA THR A 282 0.40 -19.57 3.87
C THR A 282 -0.99 -19.46 3.25
N VAL A 283 -1.15 -18.58 2.27
CA VAL A 283 -2.35 -18.48 1.43
C VAL A 283 -1.95 -18.79 0.00
N LYS A 284 -2.47 -19.89 -0.56
CA LYS A 284 -2.21 -20.32 -1.93
C LYS A 284 -3.47 -20.12 -2.76
N ILE A 285 -3.38 -19.31 -3.82
CA ILE A 285 -4.45 -19.10 -4.80
C ILE A 285 -4.04 -19.75 -6.11
N SER A 286 -4.91 -20.61 -6.66
CA SER A 286 -4.65 -21.34 -7.90
C SER A 286 -5.82 -21.17 -8.86
N ASP A 287 -5.51 -20.76 -10.08
CA ASP A 287 -6.45 -20.64 -11.18
C ASP A 287 -6.14 -21.64 -12.32
N ARG A 288 -6.98 -21.63 -13.34
CA ARG A 288 -6.77 -22.37 -14.60
C ARG A 288 -6.82 -21.45 -15.83
N GLY A 289 -6.26 -20.25 -15.69
CA GLY A 289 -6.21 -19.21 -16.71
C GLY A 289 -5.05 -19.36 -17.72
N GLY A 290 -4.52 -20.56 -17.92
CA GLY A 290 -3.45 -20.83 -18.89
C GLY A 290 -2.03 -20.51 -18.44
N GLY A 291 -1.87 -19.94 -17.24
CA GLY A 291 -0.57 -19.64 -16.62
C GLY A 291 0.24 -18.53 -17.31
N VAL A 292 1.46 -18.35 -16.85
CA VAL A 292 2.39 -17.34 -17.35
C VAL A 292 3.67 -18.03 -17.84
N PRO A 293 4.14 -17.75 -19.09
CA PRO A 293 5.39 -18.30 -19.57
C PRO A 293 6.58 -17.94 -18.67
N LEU A 294 7.46 -18.92 -18.36
CA LEU A 294 8.62 -18.74 -17.47
C LEU A 294 9.45 -17.48 -17.78
N ARG A 295 9.67 -17.18 -19.06
CA ARG A 295 10.40 -15.98 -19.50
C ARG A 295 9.75 -14.64 -19.11
N LYS A 296 8.49 -14.65 -18.65
CA LYS A 296 7.73 -13.45 -18.27
C LYS A 296 7.57 -13.33 -16.74
N ILE A 297 7.94 -14.35 -15.96
CA ILE A 297 7.73 -14.37 -14.51
C ILE A 297 8.39 -13.17 -13.83
N ASP A 298 9.65 -12.89 -14.13
CA ASP A 298 10.38 -11.75 -13.56
C ASP A 298 9.70 -10.40 -13.84
N ARG A 299 8.96 -10.31 -14.97
CA ARG A 299 8.22 -9.09 -15.33
C ARG A 299 6.94 -8.88 -14.54
N LEU A 300 6.36 -9.93 -13.95
CA LEU A 300 5.14 -9.81 -13.13
C LEU A 300 5.36 -8.92 -11.92
N PHE A 301 6.59 -8.83 -11.44
CA PHE A 301 6.98 -8.02 -10.29
C PHE A 301 7.49 -6.62 -10.66
N THR A 302 7.37 -6.21 -11.93
CA THR A 302 7.74 -4.86 -12.35
C THR A 302 6.53 -3.92 -12.36
N TYR A 303 6.67 -2.71 -11.81
CA TYR A 303 5.60 -1.72 -11.68
C TYR A 303 4.98 -1.27 -13.01
N THR A 304 5.66 -1.51 -14.11
CA THR A 304 5.28 -1.00 -15.42
C THR A 304 4.82 -2.08 -16.39
N TYR A 305 4.77 -3.34 -15.94
CA TYR A 305 4.32 -4.45 -16.75
C TYR A 305 2.82 -4.66 -16.58
N SER A 306 2.08 -4.62 -17.69
CA SER A 306 0.66 -4.96 -17.76
C SER A 306 0.37 -5.72 -19.04
N THR A 307 -0.48 -6.73 -18.95
CA THR A 307 -1.12 -7.40 -20.09
C THR A 307 -2.53 -6.86 -20.36
N ALA A 308 -3.03 -5.96 -19.49
CA ALA A 308 -4.32 -5.33 -19.67
C ALA A 308 -4.29 -4.36 -20.88
N PRO A 309 -5.37 -4.27 -21.66
CA PRO A 309 -5.50 -3.26 -22.72
C PRO A 309 -5.40 -1.86 -22.10
N ARG A 310 -4.73 -0.94 -22.80
CA ARG A 310 -4.67 0.46 -22.37
C ARG A 310 -6.05 1.08 -22.42
N PRO A 311 -6.49 1.84 -21.41
CA PRO A 311 -7.73 2.58 -21.50
C PRO A 311 -7.65 3.59 -22.64
N CYS A 312 -8.60 3.52 -23.58
CA CYS A 312 -8.75 4.57 -24.58
C CYS A 312 -9.18 5.86 -23.87
N MET A 313 -8.39 6.91 -23.99
CA MET A 313 -8.67 8.23 -23.40
C MET A 313 -9.98 8.87 -23.93
N GLU A 314 -10.50 8.39 -25.07
CA GLU A 314 -11.62 8.99 -25.77
C GLU A 314 -13.01 8.47 -25.35
N THR A 315 -13.10 7.45 -24.54
CA THR A 315 -14.38 6.97 -24.05
C THR A 315 -14.47 7.09 -22.54
N SER A 316 -15.39 7.93 -22.06
CA SER A 316 -15.81 8.08 -20.67
C SER A 316 -16.34 6.77 -20.03
N ARG A 317 -16.14 5.63 -20.67
CA ARG A 317 -16.44 4.25 -20.28
C ARG A 317 -15.19 3.38 -20.18
N ALA A 318 -14.04 3.96 -19.78
CA ALA A 318 -12.89 3.13 -19.40
C ALA A 318 -13.32 2.24 -18.22
N THR A 319 -13.24 0.94 -18.44
CA THR A 319 -13.69 -0.07 -17.48
C THR A 319 -12.92 0.10 -16.16
N PRO A 320 -13.58 0.21 -14.97
CA PRO A 320 -12.92 0.33 -13.68
C PRO A 320 -11.88 -0.77 -13.40
N LEU A 321 -12.04 -1.98 -13.93
CA LEU A 321 -11.06 -3.07 -13.85
C LEU A 321 -9.70 -2.70 -14.46
N VAL A 322 -9.69 -2.02 -15.59
CA VAL A 322 -8.46 -1.59 -16.26
C VAL A 322 -7.80 -0.46 -15.49
N ARG A 323 -8.59 0.50 -14.97
CA ARG A 323 -8.07 1.60 -14.15
C ARG A 323 -7.48 1.14 -12.82
N ILE A 324 -8.14 0.20 -12.14
CA ILE A 324 -7.70 -0.33 -10.85
C ILE A 324 -6.43 -1.18 -11.02
N VAL A 325 -6.34 -1.98 -12.08
CA VAL A 325 -5.15 -2.82 -12.36
C VAL A 325 -3.90 -1.99 -12.67
N GLU A 326 -4.01 -0.80 -13.27
CA GLU A 326 -2.85 0.08 -13.50
C GLU A 326 -2.35 0.77 -12.23
N TYR A 327 -3.23 1.10 -11.27
CA TYR A 327 -2.85 1.86 -10.09
C TYR A 327 -2.50 1.00 -8.86
N ASP A 328 -3.05 -0.22 -8.74
CA ASP A 328 -2.94 -1.01 -7.52
C ASP A 328 -1.90 -2.14 -7.53
N ARG A 329 -1.21 -2.37 -8.65
CA ARG A 329 -0.12 -3.37 -8.73
C ARG A 329 1.00 -3.14 -7.72
N ASN A 330 1.14 -1.92 -7.25
CA ASN A 330 2.20 -1.52 -6.35
C ASN A 330 1.96 -1.91 -4.88
N ALA A 331 0.71 -2.18 -4.49
CA ALA A 331 0.38 -2.54 -3.12
C ALA A 331 0.69 -4.03 -2.82
N VAL A 332 0.66 -4.90 -3.82
CA VAL A 332 0.92 -6.34 -3.64
C VAL A 332 2.39 -6.62 -3.36
N LEU A 333 3.30 -5.90 -4.02
CA LEU A 333 4.75 -6.08 -3.85
C LEU A 333 5.31 -5.51 -2.54
N SER A 334 4.69 -4.44 -2.02
CA SER A 334 5.19 -3.77 -0.83
C SER A 334 4.92 -4.52 0.48
N LEU A 335 4.02 -5.52 0.48
CA LEU A 335 3.65 -6.29 1.67
C LEU A 335 4.44 -7.59 1.86
N TRP A 336 5.24 -7.96 0.88
CA TRP A 336 6.05 -9.20 0.92
C TRP A 336 7.18 -9.16 1.96
N PHE A 337 7.59 -7.98 2.40
CA PHE A 337 8.76 -7.81 3.26
C PHE A 337 8.46 -7.63 4.76
N GLU A 338 7.24 -7.32 5.16
CA GLU A 338 6.98 -6.97 6.56
C GLU A 338 6.51 -8.11 7.47
N THR A 339 6.09 -9.25 6.94
CA THR A 339 5.38 -10.24 7.78
C THR A 339 6.09 -11.58 7.95
N GLY A 340 7.15 -11.87 7.22
CA GLY A 340 7.73 -13.22 7.19
C GLY A 340 6.75 -14.28 6.70
N THR A 341 5.63 -13.89 6.11
CA THR A 341 4.61 -14.78 5.55
C THR A 341 4.83 -14.92 4.05
N GLU A 342 5.16 -16.13 3.61
CA GLU A 342 5.24 -16.46 2.19
C GLU A 342 3.83 -16.57 1.60
N ILE A 343 3.50 -15.72 0.62
CA ILE A 343 2.34 -15.93 -0.24
C ILE A 343 2.82 -16.73 -1.44
N GLY A 344 2.63 -18.04 -1.41
CA GLY A 344 3.00 -18.92 -2.51
C GLY A 344 2.07 -18.71 -3.71
N ILE A 345 2.59 -18.24 -4.84
CA ILE A 345 1.92 -18.32 -6.14
C ILE A 345 2.40 -19.60 -6.79
N ALA A 346 1.56 -20.64 -6.82
CA ALA A 346 1.84 -21.87 -7.57
C ALA A 346 1.17 -21.77 -8.95
N GLN A 347 1.92 -22.20 -9.95
CA GLN A 347 1.50 -22.33 -11.35
C GLN A 347 0.40 -23.37 -11.56
#